data_994de75436bd9b3f4c96c27a32b13ec4
#
_entry.id   994de75436bd9b3f4c96c27a32b13ec4
#
_cell.length_a   1.000
_cell.length_b   1.000
_cell.length_c   1.000
_cell.angle_alpha   90.00
_cell.angle_beta   90.00
_cell.angle_gamma   90.00
#
_symmetry.space_group_name_H-M   'P 1'
#
loop_
_entity.id
_entity.type
_entity.pdbx_description
1 polymer ?
#
loop_
_entity_poly.entity_id
_entity_poly.type
_entity_poly.pdbx_seq_one_letter_code
_entity_poly.pdbx_strand_id
1 'polypeptide(L)'
;MTRLKTITALIGAAAASALLLSGCVAGEGSTAAEPETNTSTEAASLEGQTLAIDFATYNPLSLVIKEQGWLEDAGLDVTWVQSAGSNKANEALRAGAVEVGSTAGSAALLARANGSPIQVIGLYSQPEWAALVTVEGTGITDVEDLKGKQVAATKGTDPYFFLLQSLEEAGLAPEDITVQNLQHADGWAALQNGSVDAWAGLDPIMAGAEESGATLFYRNVDFNSYGFLNAREDFLESKPEVAQAVVDAYERARVWADENPEETAQILADVAGLDLPVATRVITERSNLDVDPVPGTAQITVLEKIGPIFVSLGDVATQQQVDEALDTIINDEFITKADASRFE
;
A
#
# COMPACT_ATOMS: atom_id res chain seq x y z
N MET A 1 -35.72 -2.16 49.17
CA MET A 1 -36.02 -3.48 49.77
C MET A 1 -35.03 -4.45 49.13
N THR A 2 -33.88 -4.69 49.80
CA THR A 2 -33.49 -5.93 50.52
C THR A 2 -33.18 -7.06 49.52
N ARG A 3 -32.02 -7.68 49.42
CA ARG A 3 -31.00 -8.08 50.42
C ARG A 3 -29.66 -8.43 49.74
N LEU A 4 -28.64 -7.98 50.40
CA LEU A 4 -27.24 -8.44 50.39
C LEU A 4 -27.14 -9.93 50.80
N LYS A 5 -26.24 -10.72 50.21
CA LYS A 5 -25.61 -11.88 50.86
C LYS A 5 -24.17 -12.01 50.46
N THR A 6 -23.32 -11.63 51.36
CA THR A 6 -21.89 -11.95 51.53
C THR A 6 -21.76 -13.39 52.04
N ILE A 7 -20.82 -14.18 51.59
CA ILE A 7 -20.20 -15.29 52.34
C ILE A 7 -18.74 -15.36 52.06
N THR A 8 -17.99 -15.48 53.13
CA THR A 8 -16.58 -15.30 53.47
C THR A 8 -15.78 -16.58 53.27
N ALA A 9 -14.52 -16.40 52.89
CA ALA A 9 -13.23 -17.07 53.16
C ALA A 9 -13.20 -18.51 53.71
N LEU A 10 -12.20 -19.26 53.21
CA LEU A 10 -11.33 -20.08 54.10
C LEU A 10 -9.98 -20.34 53.45
N ILE A 11 -8.95 -20.09 54.25
CA ILE A 11 -7.51 -20.23 54.10
C ILE A 11 -7.10 -21.70 54.29
N GLY A 12 -6.09 -22.15 53.56
CA GLY A 12 -5.45 -23.42 53.83
C GLY A 12 -4.02 -23.44 53.27
N ALA A 13 -3.05 -23.08 54.11
CA ALA A 13 -1.64 -23.25 53.88
C ALA A 13 -1.18 -24.62 54.38
N ALA A 14 -0.27 -25.29 53.67
CA ALA A 14 0.62 -26.30 54.23
C ALA A 14 1.91 -26.39 53.45
N ALA A 15 3.00 -26.10 54.10
CA ALA A 15 4.39 -26.28 53.72
C ALA A 15 4.94 -27.66 54.18
N ALA A 16 5.96 -28.18 53.50
CA ALA A 16 7.06 -29.02 54.04
C ALA A 16 7.91 -29.47 52.85
N SER A 17 9.14 -29.01 52.67
CA SER A 17 10.47 -29.34 53.28
C SER A 17 10.91 -30.79 53.16
N ALA A 18 12.00 -31.04 52.44
CA ALA A 18 13.11 -31.94 52.83
C ALA A 18 14.24 -31.85 51.76
N LEU A 19 15.23 -31.57 52.10
CA LEU A 19 16.69 -31.55 52.33
C LEU A 19 17.44 -32.85 52.02
N LEU A 20 18.60 -32.65 51.34
CA LEU A 20 19.93 -33.28 51.45
C LEU A 20 20.12 -34.65 50.78
N LEU A 21 21.24 -34.86 50.06
CA LEU A 21 22.62 -34.95 50.56
C LEU A 21 23.65 -34.94 49.40
N SER A 22 24.76 -34.33 49.69
CA SER A 22 26.02 -34.23 48.98
C SER A 22 26.73 -35.55 48.75
N GLY A 23 27.48 -35.62 47.66
CA GLY A 23 28.52 -36.60 47.41
C GLY A 23 29.60 -36.03 46.50
N CYS A 24 30.73 -35.56 47.09
CA CYS A 24 31.93 -35.24 46.34
C CYS A 24 32.69 -36.52 45.99
N VAL A 25 33.08 -36.64 44.69
CA VAL A 25 34.31 -37.41 44.33
C VAL A 25 35.01 -36.59 43.25
N ALA A 26 36.27 -36.30 43.49
CA ALA A 26 37.24 -35.68 42.61
C ALA A 26 37.74 -36.68 41.56
N GLY A 27 37.93 -36.19 40.32
CA GLY A 27 38.58 -36.95 39.25
C GLY A 27 38.60 -36.15 37.95
N GLU A 28 39.69 -35.48 37.71
CA GLU A 28 40.37 -35.02 36.49
C GLU A 28 39.64 -34.97 35.14
N GLY A 29 39.62 -33.77 34.56
CA GLY A 29 39.97 -33.52 33.16
C GLY A 29 38.91 -33.87 32.09
N SER A 30 37.94 -32.97 31.86
CA SER A 30 37.37 -32.86 30.53
C SER A 30 36.84 -31.44 30.35
N THR A 31 37.31 -30.78 29.31
CA THR A 31 36.81 -29.49 28.84
C THR A 31 35.30 -29.54 28.70
N ALA A 32 34.61 -28.82 29.57
CA ALA A 32 33.17 -28.60 29.45
C ALA A 32 32.92 -27.72 28.19
N ALA A 33 32.33 -28.32 27.17
CA ALA A 33 31.62 -27.56 26.15
C ALA A 33 30.45 -26.86 26.87
N GLU A 34 30.41 -25.53 26.78
CA GLU A 34 29.22 -24.75 27.13
C GLU A 34 28.05 -25.30 26.30
N PRO A 35 26.87 -25.47 26.88
CA PRO A 35 25.70 -25.77 26.09
C PRO A 35 25.40 -24.53 25.22
N GLU A 36 25.70 -24.62 23.94
CA GLU A 36 25.10 -23.72 22.97
C GLU A 36 23.58 -23.85 23.15
N THR A 37 22.98 -22.89 23.79
CA THR A 37 21.54 -22.66 23.72
C THR A 37 21.26 -22.25 22.27
N ASN A 38 21.06 -23.24 21.42
CA ASN A 38 20.31 -23.02 20.17
C ASN A 38 18.90 -22.55 20.57
N THR A 39 18.78 -21.25 20.73
CA THR A 39 17.47 -20.62 20.64
C THR A 39 17.16 -20.56 19.13
N SER A 40 16.79 -21.69 18.55
CA SER A 40 15.97 -21.67 17.36
C SER A 40 14.67 -20.99 17.81
N THR A 41 14.51 -19.73 17.50
CA THR A 41 13.20 -19.09 17.49
C THR A 41 12.43 -19.91 16.46
N GLU A 42 11.58 -20.83 16.91
CA GLU A 42 10.60 -21.48 16.04
C GLU A 42 9.84 -20.33 15.39
N ALA A 43 9.98 -20.15 14.06
CA ALA A 43 9.17 -19.22 13.33
C ALA A 43 7.71 -19.59 13.62
N ALA A 44 6.93 -18.64 14.12
CA ALA A 44 5.53 -18.90 14.44
C ALA A 44 4.85 -19.41 13.17
N SER A 45 4.07 -20.49 13.32
CA SER A 45 3.38 -21.12 12.19
C SER A 45 2.35 -20.16 11.60
N LEU A 46 2.32 -20.05 10.26
CA LEU A 46 1.28 -19.33 9.54
C LEU A 46 -0.02 -20.11 9.45
N GLU A 47 0.02 -21.42 9.68
CA GLU A 47 -1.10 -22.35 9.53
C GLU A 47 -2.34 -21.91 10.30
N GLY A 48 -3.44 -21.68 9.57
CA GLY A 48 -4.73 -21.29 10.11
C GLY A 48 -4.81 -19.83 10.62
N GLN A 49 -3.77 -19.01 10.43
CA GLN A 49 -3.88 -17.59 10.69
C GLN A 49 -4.64 -16.89 9.55
N THR A 50 -5.45 -15.88 9.90
CA THR A 50 -6.25 -15.11 8.93
C THR A 50 -5.48 -13.89 8.45
N LEU A 51 -5.65 -13.53 7.18
CA LEU A 51 -5.17 -12.29 6.58
C LEU A 51 -6.25 -11.69 5.67
N ALA A 52 -6.61 -10.43 5.90
CA ALA A 52 -7.40 -9.65 4.97
C ALA A 52 -6.49 -8.64 4.27
N ILE A 53 -6.35 -8.76 2.95
CA ILE A 53 -5.42 -7.95 2.14
C ILE A 53 -6.11 -7.45 0.86
N ASP A 54 -5.71 -6.27 0.37
CA ASP A 54 -6.23 -5.79 -0.88
C ASP A 54 -5.48 -6.33 -2.11
N PHE A 55 -6.14 -6.26 -3.26
CA PHE A 55 -5.51 -6.34 -4.56
C PHE A 55 -6.07 -5.25 -5.47
N ALA A 56 -5.25 -4.77 -6.41
CA ALA A 56 -5.64 -3.68 -7.28
C ALA A 56 -4.95 -3.75 -8.65
N THR A 57 -5.65 -3.35 -9.70
CA THR A 57 -5.09 -3.33 -11.07
C THR A 57 -3.95 -2.33 -11.23
N TYR A 58 -3.84 -1.33 -10.35
CA TYR A 58 -2.71 -0.40 -10.29
C TYR A 58 -1.52 -0.92 -9.46
N ASN A 59 -1.64 -2.11 -8.85
CA ASN A 59 -0.58 -2.80 -8.13
C ASN A 59 -0.37 -4.21 -8.71
N PRO A 60 0.43 -4.37 -9.78
CA PRO A 60 0.62 -5.66 -10.44
C PRO A 60 1.15 -6.75 -9.52
N LEU A 61 1.99 -6.41 -8.52
CA LEU A 61 2.52 -7.41 -7.59
C LEU A 61 1.42 -8.07 -6.75
N SER A 62 0.39 -7.31 -6.34
CA SER A 62 -0.75 -7.88 -5.63
C SER A 62 -1.54 -8.89 -6.48
N LEU A 63 -1.61 -8.66 -7.79
CA LEU A 63 -2.25 -9.57 -8.73
C LEU A 63 -1.45 -10.86 -8.88
N VAL A 64 -0.12 -10.75 -8.99
CA VAL A 64 0.79 -11.91 -9.06
C VAL A 64 0.68 -12.76 -7.80
N ILE A 65 0.77 -12.16 -6.59
CA ILE A 65 0.67 -12.88 -5.32
C ILE A 65 -0.64 -13.66 -5.25
N LYS A 66 -1.74 -12.99 -5.61
CA LYS A 66 -3.08 -13.58 -5.59
C LYS A 66 -3.23 -14.72 -6.60
N GLU A 67 -2.70 -14.57 -7.82
CA GLU A 67 -2.79 -15.58 -8.88
C GLU A 67 -1.94 -16.82 -8.56
N GLN A 68 -0.74 -16.59 -7.98
CA GLN A 68 0.16 -17.68 -7.59
C GLN A 68 -0.26 -18.41 -6.32
N GLY A 69 -1.10 -17.81 -5.46
CA GLY A 69 -1.64 -18.44 -4.25
C GLY A 69 -0.60 -18.68 -3.14
N TRP A 70 0.54 -17.99 -3.15
CA TRP A 70 1.66 -18.26 -2.22
C TRP A 70 1.31 -18.09 -0.75
N LEU A 71 0.46 -17.12 -0.42
CA LEU A 71 0.05 -16.87 0.97
C LEU A 71 -0.87 -17.99 1.47
N GLU A 72 -1.78 -18.48 0.62
CA GLU A 72 -2.67 -19.60 0.89
C GLU A 72 -1.88 -20.92 1.02
N ASP A 73 -0.92 -21.16 0.12
CA ASP A 73 -0.05 -22.35 0.15
C ASP A 73 0.85 -22.36 1.39
N ALA A 74 1.17 -21.19 1.96
CA ALA A 74 1.86 -21.07 3.24
C ALA A 74 0.97 -21.34 4.47
N GLY A 75 -0.32 -21.64 4.27
CA GLY A 75 -1.27 -21.99 5.32
C GLY A 75 -2.14 -20.85 5.84
N LEU A 76 -2.07 -19.65 5.25
CA LEU A 76 -2.92 -18.52 5.63
C LEU A 76 -4.35 -18.69 5.08
N ASP A 77 -5.34 -18.30 5.89
CA ASP A 77 -6.73 -18.09 5.42
C ASP A 77 -6.85 -16.64 4.91
N VAL A 78 -6.70 -16.47 3.58
CA VAL A 78 -6.59 -15.15 2.96
C VAL A 78 -7.94 -14.67 2.43
N THR A 79 -8.33 -13.47 2.84
CA THR A 79 -9.48 -12.74 2.28
C THR A 79 -8.98 -11.62 1.38
N TRP A 80 -9.18 -11.76 0.07
CA TRP A 80 -8.83 -10.74 -0.92
C TRP A 80 -9.94 -9.72 -1.13
N VAL A 81 -9.61 -8.44 -1.04
CA VAL A 81 -10.54 -7.31 -1.25
C VAL A 81 -10.05 -6.44 -2.40
N GLN A 82 -10.87 -6.25 -3.44
CA GLN A 82 -10.47 -5.41 -4.57
C GLN A 82 -10.57 -3.92 -4.22
N SER A 83 -9.49 -3.18 -4.45
CA SER A 83 -9.43 -1.73 -4.31
C SER A 83 -9.48 -1.04 -5.68
N ALA A 84 -10.44 -0.13 -5.87
CA ALA A 84 -10.64 0.62 -7.12
C ALA A 84 -9.90 1.97 -7.15
N GLY A 85 -8.92 2.16 -6.29
CA GLY A 85 -8.12 3.37 -6.10
C GLY A 85 -7.65 3.52 -4.65
N SER A 86 -6.61 4.33 -4.42
CA SER A 86 -6.03 4.54 -3.08
C SER A 86 -7.03 5.04 -2.04
N ASN A 87 -8.03 5.83 -2.45
CA ASN A 87 -9.10 6.27 -1.56
C ASN A 87 -9.91 5.08 -1.02
N LYS A 88 -10.17 4.05 -1.86
CA LYS A 88 -10.90 2.84 -1.44
C LYS A 88 -10.06 1.92 -0.59
N ALA A 89 -8.76 1.78 -0.91
CA ALA A 89 -7.82 1.07 -0.05
C ALA A 89 -7.75 1.70 1.35
N ASN A 90 -7.64 3.03 1.45
CA ASN A 90 -7.64 3.74 2.73
C ASN A 90 -8.97 3.61 3.50
N GLU A 91 -10.11 3.61 2.80
CA GLU A 91 -11.41 3.34 3.44
C GLU A 91 -11.45 1.94 4.04
N ALA A 92 -10.95 0.92 3.32
CA ALA A 92 -10.91 -0.47 3.77
C ALA A 92 -9.95 -0.66 4.96
N LEU A 93 -8.74 -0.08 4.92
CA LEU A 93 -7.78 -0.07 6.03
C LEU A 93 -8.39 0.58 7.29
N ARG A 94 -8.97 1.76 7.15
CA ARG A 94 -9.58 2.48 8.28
C ARG A 94 -10.76 1.73 8.88
N ALA A 95 -11.55 1.06 8.04
CA ALA A 95 -12.69 0.26 8.49
C ALA A 95 -12.28 -1.10 9.10
N GLY A 96 -11.00 -1.50 8.99
CA GLY A 96 -10.53 -2.83 9.38
C GLY A 96 -11.05 -3.95 8.46
N ALA A 97 -11.49 -3.60 7.25
CA ALA A 97 -11.89 -4.57 6.24
C ALA A 97 -10.69 -5.26 5.59
N VAL A 98 -9.54 -4.61 5.59
CA VAL A 98 -8.24 -5.18 5.28
C VAL A 98 -7.22 -4.80 6.34
N GLU A 99 -6.23 -5.65 6.55
CA GLU A 99 -5.08 -5.46 7.43
C GLU A 99 -3.90 -4.83 6.67
N VAL A 100 -3.79 -5.19 5.39
CA VAL A 100 -2.78 -4.66 4.46
C VAL A 100 -3.46 -4.13 3.20
N GLY A 101 -3.02 -2.97 2.72
CA GLY A 101 -3.58 -2.32 1.53
C GLY A 101 -2.55 -1.52 0.75
N SER A 102 -2.74 -1.44 -0.56
CA SER A 102 -1.84 -0.74 -1.49
C SER A 102 -2.40 0.63 -1.87
N THR A 103 -1.57 1.67 -1.72
CA THR A 103 -1.95 3.05 -2.09
C THR A 103 -0.81 3.77 -2.80
N ALA A 104 -1.11 4.94 -3.35
CA ALA A 104 -0.10 5.94 -3.63
C ALA A 104 0.44 6.56 -2.32
N GLY A 105 1.67 7.02 -2.33
CA GLY A 105 2.31 7.66 -1.17
C GLY A 105 1.56 8.91 -0.71
N SER A 106 1.09 9.74 -1.64
CA SER A 106 0.26 10.91 -1.34
C SER A 106 -1.01 10.54 -0.56
N ALA A 107 -1.67 9.46 -0.96
CA ALA A 107 -2.89 8.99 -0.30
C ALA A 107 -2.60 8.38 1.08
N ALA A 108 -1.46 7.68 1.25
CA ALA A 108 -1.02 7.17 2.54
C ALA A 108 -0.74 8.31 3.52
N LEU A 109 0.01 9.34 3.09
CA LEU A 109 0.29 10.52 3.91
C LEU A 109 -1.00 11.24 4.32
N LEU A 110 -1.92 11.45 3.38
CA LEU A 110 -3.22 12.08 3.68
C LEU A 110 -4.01 11.29 4.73
N ALA A 111 -4.05 9.96 4.61
CA ALA A 111 -4.73 9.10 5.58
C ALA A 111 -4.04 9.16 6.96
N ARG A 112 -2.71 9.07 7.01
CA ARG A 112 -1.93 9.13 8.25
C ARG A 112 -2.10 10.49 8.94
N ALA A 113 -2.00 11.60 8.21
CA ALA A 113 -2.17 12.97 8.74
C ALA A 113 -3.58 13.21 9.29
N ASN A 114 -4.59 12.48 8.81
CA ASN A 114 -5.95 12.47 9.32
C ASN A 114 -6.19 11.40 10.39
N GLY A 115 -5.13 10.80 10.96
CA GLY A 115 -5.19 9.92 12.12
C GLY A 115 -5.52 8.45 11.79
N SER A 116 -5.41 8.01 10.53
CA SER A 116 -5.49 6.58 10.22
C SER A 116 -4.28 5.85 10.80
N PRO A 117 -4.46 4.78 11.61
CA PRO A 117 -3.36 4.06 12.25
C PRO A 117 -2.73 3.05 11.27
N ILE A 118 -2.04 3.59 10.26
CA ILE A 118 -1.36 2.81 9.21
C ILE A 118 0.11 3.19 9.14
N GLN A 119 0.95 2.23 8.78
CA GLN A 119 2.37 2.43 8.47
C GLN A 119 2.70 1.83 7.12
N VAL A 120 3.66 2.42 6.43
CA VAL A 120 4.23 1.91 5.17
C VAL A 120 5.28 0.87 5.52
N ILE A 121 5.06 -0.36 5.07
CA ILE A 121 5.93 -1.52 5.34
C ILE A 121 6.79 -1.91 4.14
N GLY A 122 6.67 -1.20 3.02
CA GLY A 122 7.46 -1.41 1.81
C GLY A 122 6.92 -0.63 0.61
N LEU A 123 7.69 -0.62 -0.47
CA LEU A 123 7.32 -0.05 -1.75
C LEU A 123 7.06 -1.18 -2.75
N TYR A 124 5.97 -1.08 -3.52
CA TYR A 124 5.75 -2.05 -4.58
C TYR A 124 6.15 -1.53 -5.97
N SER A 125 6.22 -0.19 -6.18
CA SER A 125 6.58 0.38 -7.49
C SER A 125 6.95 1.86 -7.40
N GLN A 126 7.56 2.39 -8.47
CA GLN A 126 7.68 3.83 -8.76
C GLN A 126 7.01 4.11 -10.12
N PRO A 127 5.69 4.06 -10.20
CA PRO A 127 4.99 4.05 -11.48
C PRO A 127 4.86 5.46 -12.09
N GLU A 128 4.73 5.51 -13.41
CA GLU A 128 4.21 6.66 -14.14
C GLU A 128 2.73 6.42 -14.47
N TRP A 129 1.92 6.29 -13.46
CA TRP A 129 0.51 5.87 -13.54
C TRP A 129 -0.51 6.98 -13.67
N ALA A 130 -0.10 8.25 -13.56
CA ALA A 130 -1.00 9.39 -13.65
C ALA A 130 -0.60 10.31 -14.81
N ALA A 131 -1.61 10.83 -15.53
CA ALA A 131 -1.46 11.86 -16.54
C ALA A 131 -2.76 12.66 -16.69
N LEU A 132 -2.69 13.84 -17.33
CA LEU A 132 -3.88 14.57 -17.74
C LEU A 132 -4.30 14.14 -19.14
N VAL A 133 -5.57 13.77 -19.26
CA VAL A 133 -6.15 13.09 -20.42
C VAL A 133 -7.28 13.92 -21.00
N THR A 134 -7.33 14.00 -22.32
CA THR A 134 -8.42 14.62 -23.05
C THR A 134 -8.81 13.77 -24.28
N VAL A 135 -9.83 14.19 -25.00
CA VAL A 135 -10.26 13.58 -26.26
C VAL A 135 -10.32 14.62 -27.38
N GLU A 136 -10.37 14.17 -28.62
CA GLU A 136 -10.52 15.04 -29.78
C GLU A 136 -11.75 15.97 -29.66
N GLY A 137 -11.59 17.23 -30.04
CA GLY A 137 -12.66 18.22 -30.06
C GLY A 137 -12.79 19.10 -28.83
N THR A 138 -12.04 18.81 -27.71
CA THR A 138 -12.04 19.65 -26.50
C THR A 138 -11.22 20.94 -26.65
N GLY A 139 -10.24 20.94 -27.59
CA GLY A 139 -9.33 22.05 -27.84
C GLY A 139 -8.24 22.19 -26.76
N ILE A 140 -8.07 21.17 -25.88
CA ILE A 140 -7.06 21.14 -24.84
C ILE A 140 -5.78 20.49 -25.40
N THR A 141 -4.66 21.18 -25.29
CA THR A 141 -3.34 20.72 -25.74
C THR A 141 -2.26 20.81 -24.65
N ASP A 142 -2.48 21.66 -23.65
CA ASP A 142 -1.62 21.82 -22.49
C ASP A 142 -2.44 22.19 -21.23
N VAL A 143 -1.76 22.36 -20.09
CA VAL A 143 -2.39 22.53 -18.78
C VAL A 143 -3.10 23.88 -18.66
N GLU A 144 -2.58 24.92 -19.33
CA GLU A 144 -3.16 26.28 -19.32
C GLU A 144 -4.55 26.30 -19.96
N ASP A 145 -4.83 25.39 -20.89
CA ASP A 145 -6.14 25.26 -21.53
C ASP A 145 -7.23 24.75 -20.58
N LEU A 146 -6.86 24.24 -19.41
CA LEU A 146 -7.80 23.79 -18.38
C LEU A 146 -8.57 24.93 -17.71
N LYS A 147 -8.14 26.20 -17.89
CA LYS A 147 -8.82 27.34 -17.27
C LYS A 147 -10.28 27.40 -17.67
N GLY A 148 -11.17 27.38 -16.67
CA GLY A 148 -12.63 27.39 -16.84
C GLY A 148 -13.24 26.04 -17.25
N LYS A 149 -12.45 24.97 -17.32
CA LYS A 149 -12.88 23.63 -17.74
C LYS A 149 -13.40 22.79 -16.59
N GLN A 150 -14.15 21.74 -16.94
CA GLN A 150 -14.54 20.66 -16.03
C GLN A 150 -13.54 19.52 -16.14
N VAL A 151 -12.92 19.15 -15.03
CA VAL A 151 -11.91 18.09 -14.97
C VAL A 151 -12.36 17.00 -14.00
N ALA A 152 -12.48 15.77 -14.49
CA ALA A 152 -12.73 14.63 -13.61
C ALA A 152 -11.43 14.24 -12.88
N ALA A 153 -11.52 14.06 -11.57
CA ALA A 153 -10.41 13.53 -10.76
C ALA A 153 -10.95 12.82 -9.51
N THR A 154 -10.29 11.76 -9.07
CA THR A 154 -10.67 11.03 -7.85
C THR A 154 -9.95 11.64 -6.66
N LYS A 155 -10.65 12.40 -5.83
CA LYS A 155 -10.05 13.01 -4.62
C LYS A 155 -9.47 11.95 -3.68
N GLY A 156 -8.33 12.27 -3.08
CA GLY A 156 -7.63 11.36 -2.17
C GLY A 156 -6.83 10.26 -2.89
N THR A 157 -6.49 10.48 -4.17
CA THR A 157 -5.64 9.60 -4.98
C THR A 157 -4.54 10.38 -5.68
N ASP A 158 -3.49 9.71 -6.13
CA ASP A 158 -2.36 10.33 -6.81
C ASP A 158 -2.75 11.17 -8.05
N PRO A 159 -3.63 10.73 -8.95
CA PRO A 159 -4.08 11.55 -10.07
C PRO A 159 -4.69 12.90 -9.67
N TYR A 160 -5.36 12.99 -8.52
CA TYR A 160 -5.86 14.26 -8.03
C TYR A 160 -4.72 15.20 -7.62
N PHE A 161 -3.73 14.69 -6.90
CA PHE A 161 -2.56 15.49 -6.49
C PHE A 161 -1.64 15.79 -7.68
N PHE A 162 -1.55 14.89 -8.65
CA PHE A 162 -0.91 15.15 -9.93
C PHE A 162 -1.55 16.35 -10.66
N LEU A 163 -2.88 16.38 -10.76
CA LEU A 163 -3.62 17.51 -11.34
C LEU A 163 -3.30 18.82 -10.62
N LEU A 164 -3.30 18.82 -9.28
CA LEU A 164 -3.04 20.04 -8.52
C LEU A 164 -1.61 20.58 -8.70
N GLN A 165 -0.62 19.71 -8.72
CA GLN A 165 0.77 20.07 -9.01
C GLN A 165 0.92 20.59 -10.45
N SER A 166 0.22 19.98 -11.41
CA SER A 166 0.22 20.43 -12.81
C SER A 166 -0.38 21.82 -12.96
N LEU A 167 -1.47 22.12 -12.25
CA LEU A 167 -2.07 23.46 -12.24
C LEU A 167 -1.12 24.51 -11.66
N GLU A 168 -0.48 24.18 -10.54
CA GLU A 168 0.50 25.09 -9.88
C GLU A 168 1.68 25.41 -10.81
N GLU A 169 2.24 24.38 -11.49
CA GLU A 169 3.34 24.58 -12.45
C GLU A 169 2.91 25.48 -13.64
N ALA A 170 1.67 25.33 -14.11
CA ALA A 170 1.09 26.16 -15.17
C ALA A 170 0.61 27.54 -14.69
N GLY A 171 0.80 27.87 -13.40
CA GLY A 171 0.36 29.14 -12.81
C GLY A 171 -1.16 29.28 -12.66
N LEU A 172 -1.87 28.17 -12.62
CA LEU A 172 -3.32 28.10 -12.38
C LEU A 172 -3.59 27.75 -10.91
N ALA A 173 -4.65 28.35 -10.36
CA ALA A 173 -5.18 27.96 -9.06
C ALA A 173 -6.20 26.83 -9.20
N PRO A 174 -6.43 26.00 -8.16
CA PRO A 174 -7.48 24.98 -8.18
C PRO A 174 -8.88 25.53 -8.50
N GLU A 175 -9.14 26.78 -8.14
CA GLU A 175 -10.40 27.51 -8.40
C GLU A 175 -10.56 27.94 -9.86
N ASP A 176 -9.48 27.92 -10.66
CA ASP A 176 -9.54 28.21 -12.09
C ASP A 176 -10.22 27.09 -12.90
N ILE A 177 -10.44 25.92 -12.28
CA ILE A 177 -11.13 24.76 -12.88
C ILE A 177 -12.32 24.32 -12.02
N THR A 178 -13.17 23.45 -12.59
CA THR A 178 -14.21 22.77 -11.82
C THR A 178 -13.88 21.28 -11.72
N VAL A 179 -13.46 20.83 -10.54
CA VAL A 179 -13.17 19.40 -10.32
C VAL A 179 -14.46 18.61 -10.09
N GLN A 180 -14.71 17.63 -10.95
CA GLN A 180 -15.73 16.61 -10.76
C GLN A 180 -15.11 15.41 -10.05
N ASN A 181 -15.49 15.19 -8.76
CA ASN A 181 -14.98 14.07 -7.97
C ASN A 181 -15.68 12.77 -8.40
N LEU A 182 -15.06 12.06 -9.33
CA LEU A 182 -15.52 10.78 -9.87
C LEU A 182 -14.47 9.69 -9.65
N GLN A 183 -14.91 8.43 -9.47
CA GLN A 183 -13.96 7.31 -9.49
C GLN A 183 -13.30 7.19 -10.88
N HIS A 184 -12.12 6.60 -10.95
CA HIS A 184 -11.29 6.61 -12.16
C HIS A 184 -12.03 6.14 -13.42
N ALA A 185 -12.75 5.01 -13.33
CA ALA A 185 -13.54 4.49 -14.45
C ALA A 185 -14.71 5.41 -14.83
N ASP A 186 -15.37 6.02 -13.82
CA ASP A 186 -16.46 6.98 -14.05
C ASP A 186 -15.92 8.29 -14.65
N GLY A 187 -14.70 8.71 -14.24
CA GLY A 187 -14.00 9.86 -14.82
C GLY A 187 -13.69 9.68 -16.30
N TRP A 188 -13.19 8.50 -16.68
CA TRP A 188 -13.02 8.15 -18.09
C TRP A 188 -14.35 8.15 -18.86
N ALA A 189 -15.38 7.52 -18.31
CA ALA A 189 -16.71 7.50 -18.92
C ALA A 189 -17.31 8.92 -19.09
N ALA A 190 -17.09 9.81 -18.11
CA ALA A 190 -17.52 11.20 -18.18
C ALA A 190 -16.78 11.99 -19.26
N LEU A 191 -15.49 11.74 -19.49
CA LEU A 191 -14.72 12.33 -20.57
C LEU A 191 -15.20 11.83 -21.94
N GLN A 192 -15.40 10.52 -22.10
CA GLN A 192 -15.90 9.92 -23.34
C GLN A 192 -17.25 10.48 -23.79
N ASN A 193 -18.15 10.75 -22.84
CA ASN A 193 -19.50 11.26 -23.16
C ASN A 193 -19.58 12.79 -23.19
N GLY A 194 -18.47 13.52 -22.99
CA GLY A 194 -18.39 14.98 -23.01
C GLY A 194 -18.99 15.66 -21.78
N SER A 195 -19.18 14.95 -20.65
CA SER A 195 -19.64 15.54 -19.38
C SER A 195 -18.54 16.30 -18.66
N VAL A 196 -17.28 16.02 -18.98
CA VAL A 196 -16.10 16.77 -18.56
C VAL A 196 -15.18 17.01 -19.77
N ASP A 197 -14.30 18.00 -19.67
CA ASP A 197 -13.38 18.39 -20.74
C ASP A 197 -12.03 17.63 -20.67
N ALA A 198 -11.64 17.23 -19.46
CA ALA A 198 -10.42 16.48 -19.19
C ALA A 198 -10.59 15.54 -18.00
N TRP A 199 -9.66 14.62 -17.85
CA TRP A 199 -9.61 13.66 -16.76
C TRP A 199 -8.18 13.49 -16.24
N ALA A 200 -8.01 13.52 -14.93
CA ALA A 200 -6.78 13.07 -14.29
C ALA A 200 -6.79 11.53 -14.24
N GLY A 201 -6.11 10.93 -15.22
CA GLY A 201 -6.13 9.50 -15.51
C GLY A 201 -5.33 8.69 -14.51
N LEU A 202 -5.68 7.39 -14.42
CA LEU A 202 -4.92 6.38 -13.67
C LEU A 202 -4.79 5.11 -14.52
N ASP A 203 -3.57 4.58 -14.63
CA ASP A 203 -3.34 3.26 -15.22
C ASP A 203 -3.93 2.14 -14.34
N PRO A 204 -4.39 1.05 -14.94
CA PRO A 204 -4.34 0.74 -16.37
C PRO A 204 -5.51 1.29 -17.19
N ILE A 205 -6.51 1.95 -16.58
CA ILE A 205 -7.67 2.52 -17.28
C ILE A 205 -7.22 3.56 -18.32
N MET A 206 -6.21 4.36 -17.96
CA MET A 206 -5.64 5.38 -18.84
C MET A 206 -5.01 4.79 -20.10
N ALA A 207 -4.28 3.67 -19.98
CA ALA A 207 -3.72 2.98 -21.13
C ALA A 207 -4.82 2.44 -22.08
N GLY A 208 -5.93 1.93 -21.53
CA GLY A 208 -7.11 1.54 -22.32
C GLY A 208 -7.82 2.74 -22.96
N ALA A 209 -7.79 3.90 -22.31
CA ALA A 209 -8.32 5.14 -22.87
C ALA A 209 -7.54 5.60 -24.10
N GLU A 210 -6.20 5.51 -24.08
CA GLU A 210 -5.35 5.81 -25.23
C GLU A 210 -5.68 4.93 -26.44
N GLU A 211 -5.88 3.62 -26.26
CA GLU A 211 -6.33 2.73 -27.34
C GLU A 211 -7.69 3.13 -27.89
N SER A 212 -8.52 3.78 -27.07
CA SER A 212 -9.84 4.31 -27.46
C SER A 212 -9.75 5.71 -28.06
N GLY A 213 -8.55 6.25 -28.33
CA GLY A 213 -8.32 7.54 -28.98
C GLY A 213 -8.19 8.73 -28.04
N ALA A 214 -8.03 8.50 -26.73
CA ALA A 214 -7.69 9.58 -25.80
C ALA A 214 -6.24 10.04 -25.99
N THR A 215 -5.98 11.28 -25.61
CA THR A 215 -4.63 11.89 -25.66
C THR A 215 -4.19 12.21 -24.25
N LEU A 216 -2.99 11.74 -23.87
CA LEU A 216 -2.31 12.19 -22.67
C LEU A 216 -1.58 13.50 -22.99
N PHE A 217 -2.20 14.63 -22.68
CA PHE A 217 -1.65 15.94 -23.06
C PHE A 217 -0.60 16.48 -22.08
N TYR A 218 -0.57 15.93 -20.84
CA TYR A 218 0.44 16.28 -19.86
C TYR A 218 0.87 15.07 -19.04
N ARG A 219 2.19 14.86 -18.94
CA ARG A 219 2.84 13.79 -18.17
C ARG A 219 4.04 14.37 -17.43
N ASN A 220 4.23 13.99 -16.18
CA ASN A 220 5.38 14.36 -15.37
C ASN A 220 5.60 13.31 -14.28
N VAL A 221 6.63 12.46 -14.45
CA VAL A 221 6.91 11.37 -13.51
C VAL A 221 7.22 11.87 -12.11
N ASP A 222 7.80 13.07 -11.97
CA ASP A 222 8.16 13.66 -10.67
C ASP A 222 6.95 14.06 -9.82
N PHE A 223 5.74 14.09 -10.42
CA PHE A 223 4.48 14.36 -9.73
C PHE A 223 3.76 13.11 -9.27
N ASN A 224 4.25 11.92 -9.66
CA ASN A 224 3.73 10.67 -9.18
C ASN A 224 4.41 10.30 -7.85
N SER A 225 3.62 10.01 -6.83
CA SER A 225 4.14 9.44 -5.61
C SER A 225 4.27 7.92 -5.75
N TYR A 226 5.23 7.31 -5.05
CA TYR A 226 5.49 5.88 -5.14
C TYR A 226 4.28 5.03 -4.76
N GLY A 227 4.29 3.77 -5.16
CA GLY A 227 3.35 2.75 -4.69
C GLY A 227 3.74 2.22 -3.32
N PHE A 228 2.91 2.50 -2.32
CA PHE A 228 3.15 2.17 -0.91
C PHE A 228 2.31 0.97 -0.49
N LEU A 229 2.97 -0.02 0.10
CA LEU A 229 2.33 -1.11 0.84
C LEU A 229 2.11 -0.65 2.28
N ASN A 230 0.84 -0.50 2.67
CA ASN A 230 0.47 -0.02 4.00
C ASN A 230 -0.12 -1.15 4.82
N ALA A 231 0.19 -1.16 6.11
CA ALA A 231 -0.42 -2.06 7.08
C ALA A 231 -0.97 -1.30 8.28
N ARG A 232 -2.00 -1.85 8.91
CA ARG A 232 -2.56 -1.31 10.15
C ARG A 232 -1.58 -1.55 11.31
N GLU A 233 -1.44 -0.58 12.21
CA GLU A 233 -0.54 -0.69 13.37
C GLU A 233 -0.92 -1.87 14.28
N ASP A 234 -2.21 -2.07 14.56
CA ASP A 234 -2.70 -3.18 15.39
C ASP A 234 -2.45 -4.56 14.76
N PHE A 235 -2.42 -4.66 13.44
CA PHE A 235 -2.05 -5.87 12.71
C PHE A 235 -0.55 -6.15 12.85
N LEU A 236 0.31 -5.13 12.67
CA LEU A 236 1.75 -5.26 12.81
C LEU A 236 2.16 -5.71 14.22
N GLU A 237 1.47 -5.21 15.24
CA GLU A 237 1.70 -5.58 16.64
C GLU A 237 1.19 -6.99 16.96
N SER A 238 0.03 -7.38 16.43
CA SER A 238 -0.65 -8.64 16.81
C SER A 238 -0.24 -9.84 15.97
N LYS A 239 0.19 -9.63 14.70
CA LYS A 239 0.52 -10.69 13.72
C LYS A 239 1.81 -10.39 12.95
N PRO A 240 2.94 -10.10 13.62
CA PRO A 240 4.18 -9.69 12.95
C PRO A 240 4.70 -10.74 11.97
N GLU A 241 4.48 -12.05 12.22
CA GLU A 241 4.90 -13.12 11.32
C GLU A 241 4.07 -13.15 10.03
N VAL A 242 2.77 -12.78 10.09
CA VAL A 242 1.92 -12.64 8.92
C VAL A 242 2.33 -11.40 8.12
N ALA A 243 2.63 -10.29 8.82
CA ALA A 243 3.14 -9.08 8.17
C ALA A 243 4.45 -9.34 7.42
N GLN A 244 5.38 -10.10 8.03
CA GLN A 244 6.62 -10.51 7.37
C GLN A 244 6.34 -11.40 6.15
N ALA A 245 5.42 -12.36 6.26
CA ALA A 245 5.05 -13.21 5.13
C ALA A 245 4.46 -12.42 3.95
N VAL A 246 3.67 -11.38 4.22
CA VAL A 246 3.15 -10.49 3.18
C VAL A 246 4.30 -9.76 2.46
N VAL A 247 5.26 -9.20 3.21
CA VAL A 247 6.41 -8.50 2.63
C VAL A 247 7.29 -9.44 1.83
N ASP A 248 7.57 -10.65 2.34
CA ASP A 248 8.30 -11.70 1.63
C ASP A 248 7.61 -12.08 0.31
N ALA A 249 6.26 -12.19 0.32
CA ALA A 249 5.47 -12.49 -0.88
C ALA A 249 5.54 -11.35 -1.90
N TYR A 250 5.56 -10.09 -1.47
CA TYR A 250 5.73 -8.94 -2.36
C TYR A 250 7.11 -8.95 -3.03
N GLU A 251 8.17 -9.27 -2.29
CA GLU A 251 9.51 -9.37 -2.88
C GLU A 251 9.64 -10.60 -3.79
N ARG A 252 9.01 -11.71 -3.45
CA ARG A 252 8.90 -12.86 -4.38
C ARG A 252 8.16 -12.48 -5.66
N ALA A 253 7.06 -11.72 -5.55
CA ALA A 253 6.29 -11.26 -6.70
C ALA A 253 7.10 -10.31 -7.59
N ARG A 254 7.96 -9.47 -7.01
CA ARG A 254 8.87 -8.59 -7.73
C ARG A 254 9.85 -9.40 -8.57
N VAL A 255 10.54 -10.37 -7.97
CA VAL A 255 11.47 -11.27 -8.67
C VAL A 255 10.73 -12.05 -9.76
N TRP A 256 9.56 -12.61 -9.44
CA TRP A 256 8.78 -13.37 -10.40
C TRP A 256 8.30 -12.53 -11.60
N ALA A 257 7.85 -11.29 -11.35
CA ALA A 257 7.38 -10.39 -12.40
C ALA A 257 8.52 -9.95 -13.35
N ASP A 258 9.74 -9.80 -12.84
CA ASP A 258 10.94 -9.51 -13.64
C ASP A 258 11.30 -10.70 -14.54
N GLU A 259 11.20 -11.92 -14.00
CA GLU A 259 11.46 -13.16 -14.72
C GLU A 259 10.35 -13.52 -15.73
N ASN A 260 9.09 -13.07 -15.47
CA ASN A 260 7.89 -13.46 -16.22
C ASN A 260 7.05 -12.23 -16.66
N PRO A 261 7.61 -11.26 -17.38
CA PRO A 261 6.89 -10.02 -17.71
C PRO A 261 5.68 -10.23 -18.61
N GLU A 262 5.71 -11.24 -19.51
CA GLU A 262 4.58 -11.57 -20.39
C GLU A 262 3.40 -12.17 -19.59
N GLU A 263 3.70 -13.03 -18.61
CA GLU A 263 2.68 -13.62 -17.73
C GLU A 263 2.11 -12.59 -16.77
N THR A 264 2.95 -11.68 -16.25
CA THR A 264 2.51 -10.54 -15.43
C THR A 264 1.54 -9.65 -16.22
N ALA A 265 1.85 -9.38 -17.49
CA ALA A 265 0.98 -8.61 -18.36
C ALA A 265 -0.34 -9.37 -18.66
N GLN A 266 -0.30 -10.70 -18.83
CA GLN A 266 -1.49 -11.49 -19.03
C GLN A 266 -2.41 -11.46 -17.80
N ILE A 267 -1.86 -11.62 -16.59
CA ILE A 267 -2.60 -11.50 -15.33
C ILE A 267 -3.30 -10.12 -15.24
N LEU A 268 -2.57 -9.05 -15.55
CA LEU A 268 -3.16 -7.70 -15.58
C LEU A 268 -4.28 -7.58 -16.63
N ALA A 269 -4.06 -8.10 -17.85
CA ALA A 269 -5.04 -8.07 -18.92
C ALA A 269 -6.35 -8.75 -18.51
N ASP A 270 -6.26 -9.94 -17.93
CA ASP A 270 -7.41 -10.74 -17.50
C ASP A 270 -8.20 -10.06 -16.38
N VAL A 271 -7.51 -9.49 -15.37
CA VAL A 271 -8.17 -8.85 -14.23
C VAL A 271 -8.74 -7.47 -14.59
N ALA A 272 -8.05 -6.70 -15.44
CA ALA A 272 -8.46 -5.36 -15.83
C ALA A 272 -9.38 -5.33 -17.07
N GLY A 273 -9.53 -6.46 -17.78
CA GLY A 273 -10.30 -6.54 -19.01
C GLY A 273 -9.66 -5.76 -20.17
N LEU A 274 -8.33 -5.80 -20.28
CA LEU A 274 -7.56 -5.10 -21.29
C LEU A 274 -7.06 -6.07 -22.38
N ASP A 275 -6.82 -5.53 -23.58
CA ASP A 275 -6.07 -6.25 -24.58
C ASP A 275 -4.61 -6.45 -24.11
N LEU A 276 -4.04 -7.65 -24.35
CA LEU A 276 -2.69 -8.00 -23.88
C LEU A 276 -1.61 -6.97 -24.28
N PRO A 277 -1.55 -6.42 -25.51
CA PRO A 277 -0.56 -5.40 -25.86
C PRO A 277 -0.64 -4.14 -24.97
N VAL A 278 -1.84 -3.75 -24.53
CA VAL A 278 -2.05 -2.61 -23.63
C VAL A 278 -1.52 -2.93 -22.24
N ALA A 279 -1.88 -4.09 -21.69
CA ALA A 279 -1.38 -4.55 -20.41
C ALA A 279 0.15 -4.71 -20.43
N THR A 280 0.72 -5.24 -21.51
CA THR A 280 2.18 -5.34 -21.69
C THR A 280 2.84 -3.96 -21.58
N ARG A 281 2.31 -2.95 -22.27
CA ARG A 281 2.83 -1.57 -22.18
C ARG A 281 2.77 -1.03 -20.76
N VAL A 282 1.68 -1.26 -20.03
CA VAL A 282 1.55 -0.84 -18.63
C VAL A 282 2.64 -1.48 -17.77
N ILE A 283 2.84 -2.79 -17.87
CA ILE A 283 3.83 -3.51 -17.08
C ILE A 283 5.25 -3.08 -17.42
N THR A 284 5.61 -3.03 -18.72
CA THR A 284 7.00 -2.86 -19.16
C THR A 284 7.46 -1.39 -19.23
N GLU A 285 6.53 -0.44 -19.39
CA GLU A 285 6.89 0.96 -19.63
C GLU A 285 6.44 1.90 -18.49
N ARG A 286 5.44 1.51 -17.66
CA ARG A 286 4.80 2.44 -16.72
C ARG A 286 4.77 1.97 -15.27
N SER A 287 4.77 0.67 -15.02
CA SER A 287 4.67 0.15 -13.65
C SER A 287 5.95 0.34 -12.85
N ASN A 288 7.12 0.27 -13.49
CA ASN A 288 8.43 0.37 -12.85
C ASN A 288 8.48 -0.41 -11.51
N LEU A 289 8.48 -1.73 -11.64
CA LEU A 289 8.49 -2.65 -10.49
C LEU A 289 9.89 -2.90 -9.93
N ASP A 290 10.95 -2.60 -10.71
CA ASP A 290 12.37 -2.71 -10.31
C ASP A 290 12.77 -1.46 -9.50
N VAL A 291 12.38 -1.43 -8.23
CA VAL A 291 12.70 -0.35 -7.28
C VAL A 291 13.27 -0.95 -6.01
N ASP A 292 14.10 -0.17 -5.30
CA ASP A 292 14.46 -0.49 -3.92
C ASP A 292 13.16 -0.51 -3.07
N PRO A 293 12.78 -1.65 -2.51
CA PRO A 293 11.52 -1.76 -1.78
C PRO A 293 11.55 -1.06 -0.41
N VAL A 294 12.73 -0.65 0.05
CA VAL A 294 12.89 0.04 1.35
C VAL A 294 12.55 1.51 1.20
N PRO A 295 11.47 2.01 1.85
CA PRO A 295 11.13 3.42 1.79
C PRO A 295 12.19 4.27 2.51
N GLY A 296 12.51 5.44 1.94
CA GLY A 296 13.56 6.29 2.47
C GLY A 296 13.41 7.77 2.10
N THR A 297 14.54 8.47 2.06
CA THR A 297 14.58 9.93 1.85
C THR A 297 13.92 10.36 0.53
N ALA A 298 14.04 9.56 -0.54
CA ALA A 298 13.45 9.91 -1.84
C ALA A 298 11.93 10.03 -1.75
N GLN A 299 11.27 9.09 -1.07
CA GLN A 299 9.83 9.09 -0.86
C GLN A 299 9.40 10.24 0.03
N ILE A 300 10.10 10.45 1.15
CA ILE A 300 9.81 11.58 2.07
C ILE A 300 9.92 12.91 1.33
N THR A 301 10.94 13.11 0.48
CA THR A 301 11.10 14.36 -0.29
C THR A 301 9.93 14.66 -1.22
N VAL A 302 9.34 13.64 -1.85
CA VAL A 302 8.12 13.79 -2.66
C VAL A 302 6.93 14.16 -1.77
N LEU A 303 6.78 13.47 -0.65
CA LEU A 303 5.66 13.70 0.27
C LEU A 303 5.73 15.08 0.96
N GLU A 304 6.92 15.58 1.26
CA GLU A 304 7.13 16.94 1.79
C GLU A 304 6.63 18.04 0.84
N LYS A 305 6.69 17.81 -0.47
CA LYS A 305 6.13 18.75 -1.47
C LYS A 305 4.61 18.70 -1.53
N ILE A 306 4.03 17.50 -1.34
CA ILE A 306 2.58 17.28 -1.43
C ILE A 306 1.87 17.72 -0.14
N GLY A 307 2.49 17.56 1.01
CA GLY A 307 1.89 17.84 2.32
C GLY A 307 1.27 19.26 2.45
N PRO A 308 1.96 20.35 2.07
CA PRO A 308 1.39 21.70 2.10
C PRO A 308 0.14 21.87 1.23
N ILE A 309 0.00 21.11 0.15
CA ILE A 309 -1.18 21.13 -0.71
C ILE A 309 -2.41 20.64 0.08
N PHE A 310 -2.28 19.59 0.90
CA PHE A 310 -3.38 19.10 1.75
C PHE A 310 -3.88 20.19 2.70
N VAL A 311 -2.96 20.96 3.30
CA VAL A 311 -3.32 22.02 4.23
C VAL A 311 -3.99 23.18 3.51
N SER A 312 -3.48 23.58 2.35
CA SER A 312 -4.05 24.67 1.54
C SER A 312 -5.47 24.39 1.08
N LEU A 313 -5.80 23.11 0.81
CA LEU A 313 -7.12 22.65 0.41
C LEU A 313 -8.07 22.40 1.60
N GLY A 314 -7.54 22.39 2.82
CA GLY A 314 -8.29 22.01 4.03
C GLY A 314 -8.54 20.50 4.17
N ASP A 315 -7.85 19.68 3.39
CA ASP A 315 -7.91 18.21 3.50
C ASP A 315 -7.19 17.71 4.77
N VAL A 316 -6.21 18.48 5.27
CA VAL A 316 -5.57 18.35 6.59
C VAL A 316 -5.64 19.70 7.29
N ALA A 317 -5.94 19.69 8.59
CA ALA A 317 -6.22 20.93 9.30
C ALA A 317 -4.96 21.80 9.52
N THR A 318 -3.79 21.18 9.72
CA THR A 318 -2.54 21.89 10.05
C THR A 318 -1.31 21.23 9.42
N GLN A 319 -0.27 22.04 9.16
CA GLN A 319 1.03 21.54 8.72
C GLN A 319 1.66 20.61 9.77
N GLN A 320 1.46 20.87 11.06
CA GLN A 320 1.97 20.04 12.13
C GLN A 320 1.47 18.58 12.01
N GLN A 321 0.21 18.35 11.63
CA GLN A 321 -0.32 17.00 11.42
C GLN A 321 0.37 16.29 10.25
N VAL A 322 0.72 17.05 9.20
CA VAL A 322 1.50 16.51 8.08
C VAL A 322 2.91 16.12 8.53
N ASP A 323 3.58 17.00 9.27
CA ASP A 323 4.94 16.80 9.76
C ASP A 323 5.00 15.57 10.69
N GLU A 324 4.06 15.45 11.65
CA GLU A 324 3.94 14.30 12.54
C GLU A 324 3.65 12.98 11.76
N ALA A 325 2.86 13.06 10.68
CA ALA A 325 2.60 11.91 9.83
C ALA A 325 3.87 11.49 9.07
N LEU A 326 4.62 12.43 8.51
CA LEU A 326 5.89 12.16 7.83
C LEU A 326 6.91 11.49 8.74
N ASP A 327 7.01 11.94 9.99
CA ASP A 327 7.93 11.38 10.99
C ASP A 327 7.60 9.95 11.41
N THR A 328 6.34 9.51 11.21
CA THR A 328 5.84 8.25 11.78
C THR A 328 5.25 7.26 10.77
N ILE A 329 5.18 7.64 9.49
CA ILE A 329 4.52 6.82 8.47
C ILE A 329 5.33 5.59 8.06
N ILE A 330 6.66 5.67 8.06
CA ILE A 330 7.54 4.59 7.60
C ILE A 330 7.81 3.61 8.75
N ASN A 331 7.65 2.32 8.46
CA ASN A 331 8.12 1.21 9.29
C ASN A 331 8.87 0.23 8.37
N ASP A 332 10.18 0.32 8.35
CA ASP A 332 11.07 -0.49 7.51
C ASP A 332 11.50 -1.81 8.15
N GLU A 333 10.97 -2.12 9.35
CA GLU A 333 11.36 -3.31 10.11
C GLU A 333 11.14 -4.61 9.33
N PHE A 334 10.04 -4.71 8.58
CA PHE A 334 9.67 -5.93 7.85
C PHE A 334 10.43 -6.01 6.52
N ILE A 335 10.45 -4.93 5.75
CA ILE A 335 11.07 -4.93 4.41
C ILE A 335 12.58 -5.11 4.46
N THR A 336 13.25 -4.63 5.49
CA THR A 336 14.69 -4.84 5.68
C THR A 336 15.08 -6.29 5.99
N LYS A 337 14.09 -7.12 6.34
CA LYS A 337 14.23 -8.56 6.62
C LYS A 337 13.59 -9.43 5.54
N ALA A 338 13.14 -8.82 4.43
CA ALA A 338 12.41 -9.53 3.39
C ALA A 338 13.22 -10.68 2.80
N ASP A 339 12.58 -11.81 2.61
CA ASP A 339 13.15 -13.03 2.03
C ASP A 339 12.26 -13.55 0.90
N ALA A 340 12.62 -13.20 -0.33
CA ALA A 340 11.92 -13.63 -1.53
C ALA A 340 11.94 -15.16 -1.73
N SER A 341 12.92 -15.86 -1.13
CA SER A 341 13.06 -17.32 -1.26
C SER A 341 12.05 -18.11 -0.40
N ARG A 342 11.35 -17.43 0.52
CA ARG A 342 10.37 -18.08 1.39
C ARG A 342 9.27 -18.83 0.62
N PHE A 343 8.96 -18.39 -0.58
CA PHE A 343 7.89 -18.92 -1.44
C PHE A 343 8.44 -19.58 -2.72
N GLU A 344 9.71 -20.04 -2.71
CA GLU A 344 10.30 -20.82 -3.80
C GLU A 344 9.89 -22.29 -3.81
#